data_717773967ff054f9f4b4878cbaf65475
#
_entry.id   717773967ff054f9f4b4878cbaf65475
#
_cell.length_a   1.000
_cell.length_b   1.000
_cell.length_c   1.000
_cell.angle_alpha   90.00
_cell.angle_beta   90.00
_cell.angle_gamma   90.00
#
_symmetry.space_group_name_H-M   'P 1'
#
loop_
_entity.id
_entity.type
_entity.pdbx_description
1 polymer ?
#
loop_
_entity_poly.entity_id
_entity_poly.type
_entity_poly.pdbx_seq_one_letter_code
_entity_poly.pdbx_strand_id
1 'polypeptide(L)'
;MSLLTDREYLGLTVPFMLSTMTQPLMGAVNTAVMGQLPDPKYIAAVSLGAILFNNLYWLFGFLRVSTTGYAAQAFGAADKRLGMLAFFKPLVLAMLISACCILFQKPILELYLAMIGAAPEVNELCRDYYYILIWGAPLVLGNYVALGWLMGQTRVRASVFMQVSMNVLNMALSIWFVFWLHMDITGVALATLLSQLYGGILSIVLMYYYGDFDYKALPWGELLDWREFIGMLQVNVNLMIRTACLLTVNNIIAAVGASFGTVVLAANAVLLQLKDIMSYLIDGMANGAAIFSGRAVGSKNGKLFAATIKMTFKWLVVLAAILMLGYHLGNEFFIRLFTNIEEVVAMAMTYNVFVLFYPVCAGIGMVLYGVFCGATRTAPVRNMMLMALLVFYLLQWQLVPLWGNSGLWLALLGFMLSQSIILLFYLSSLRREFA
;
A
#
# COMPACT_ATOMS: atom_id res chain seq x y z
N MET A 1 13.66 30.99 4.96
CA MET A 1 12.70 29.91 4.66
C MET A 1 11.86 29.65 5.90
N SER A 2 10.53 29.82 5.81
CA SER A 2 9.60 29.58 6.92
C SER A 2 9.72 28.11 7.38
N LEU A 3 9.79 27.92 8.70
CA LEU A 3 9.64 26.60 9.28
C LEU A 3 8.32 26.00 8.79
N LEU A 4 8.28 24.70 8.50
CA LEU A 4 7.09 23.94 8.10
C LEU A 4 5.93 24.25 9.04
N THR A 5 4.81 24.73 8.51
CA THR A 5 3.62 25.09 9.29
C THR A 5 2.66 23.90 9.38
N ASP A 6 1.82 23.86 10.44
CA ASP A 6 0.77 22.85 10.59
C ASP A 6 -0.16 22.83 9.37
N ARG A 7 -0.50 24.01 8.83
CA ARG A 7 -1.37 24.15 7.65
C ARG A 7 -0.75 23.52 6.39
N GLU A 8 0.54 23.72 6.17
CA GLU A 8 1.26 23.12 5.04
C GLU A 8 1.34 21.61 5.19
N TYR A 9 1.67 21.12 6.40
CA TYR A 9 1.78 19.69 6.67
C TYR A 9 0.43 18.98 6.50
N LEU A 10 -0.63 19.48 7.13
CA LEU A 10 -1.97 18.90 7.04
C LEU A 10 -2.59 19.09 5.66
N GLY A 11 -2.37 20.23 5.02
CA GLY A 11 -2.88 20.50 3.67
C GLY A 11 -2.37 19.53 2.62
N LEU A 12 -1.23 18.89 2.87
CA LEU A 12 -0.70 17.82 2.03
C LEU A 12 -1.13 16.43 2.54
N THR A 13 -1.10 16.20 3.84
CA THR A 13 -1.27 14.88 4.44
C THR A 13 -2.73 14.42 4.46
N VAL A 14 -3.67 15.31 4.83
CA VAL A 14 -5.10 14.97 4.95
C VAL A 14 -5.72 14.51 3.63
N PRO A 15 -5.48 15.16 2.47
CA PRO A 15 -5.97 14.64 1.19
C PRO A 15 -5.48 13.23 0.88
N PHE A 16 -4.23 12.89 1.25
CA PHE A 16 -3.74 11.51 1.08
C PHE A 16 -4.45 10.53 2.00
N MET A 17 -4.66 10.88 3.25
CA MET A 17 -5.42 10.03 4.18
C MET A 17 -6.81 9.72 3.64
N LEU A 18 -7.49 10.70 3.06
CA LEU A 18 -8.81 10.50 2.46
C LEU A 18 -8.75 9.67 1.18
N SER A 19 -7.74 9.87 0.34
CA SER A 19 -7.63 9.12 -0.92
C SER A 19 -7.32 7.64 -0.71
N THR A 20 -6.53 7.30 0.31
CA THR A 20 -6.23 5.89 0.62
C THR A 20 -7.46 5.11 1.06
N MET A 21 -8.46 5.77 1.63
CA MET A 21 -9.74 5.17 2.01
C MET A 21 -10.61 4.74 0.81
N THR A 22 -10.35 5.23 -0.40
CA THR A 22 -11.13 4.83 -1.58
C THR A 22 -10.80 3.43 -2.10
N GLN A 23 -9.63 2.89 -1.78
CA GLN A 23 -9.23 1.54 -2.21
C GLN A 23 -10.07 0.42 -1.59
N PRO A 24 -10.27 0.38 -0.25
CA PRO A 24 -11.18 -0.59 0.35
C PRO A 24 -12.61 -0.50 -0.18
N LEU A 25 -13.10 0.72 -0.47
CA LEU A 25 -14.44 0.93 -1.02
C LEU A 25 -14.57 0.31 -2.43
N MET A 26 -13.57 0.49 -3.29
CA MET A 26 -13.55 -0.14 -4.62
C MET A 26 -13.62 -1.67 -4.51
N GLY A 27 -12.84 -2.27 -3.63
CA GLY A 27 -12.87 -3.72 -3.38
C GLY A 27 -14.23 -4.20 -2.91
N ALA A 28 -14.87 -3.49 -1.98
CA ALA A 28 -16.19 -3.80 -1.48
C ALA A 28 -17.26 -3.71 -2.58
N VAL A 29 -17.25 -2.68 -3.42
CA VAL A 29 -18.18 -2.53 -4.54
C VAL A 29 -17.99 -3.65 -5.56
N ASN A 30 -16.76 -3.98 -5.96
CA ASN A 30 -16.52 -5.07 -6.90
C ASN A 30 -17.01 -6.43 -6.36
N THR A 31 -16.79 -6.70 -5.08
CA THR A 31 -17.31 -7.91 -4.42
C THR A 31 -18.85 -7.91 -4.38
N ALA A 32 -19.48 -6.77 -4.06
CA ALA A 32 -20.92 -6.64 -4.05
C ALA A 32 -21.55 -6.82 -5.45
N VAL A 33 -20.91 -6.28 -6.49
CA VAL A 33 -21.35 -6.47 -7.89
C VAL A 33 -21.30 -7.95 -8.27
N MET A 34 -20.23 -8.65 -7.90
CA MET A 34 -20.11 -10.09 -8.14
C MET A 34 -21.12 -10.91 -7.34
N GLY A 35 -21.47 -10.45 -6.14
CA GLY A 35 -22.47 -11.07 -5.26
C GLY A 35 -23.89 -11.09 -5.84
N GLN A 36 -24.17 -10.30 -6.88
CA GLN A 36 -25.45 -10.29 -7.57
C GLN A 36 -25.52 -11.27 -8.75
N LEU A 37 -24.42 -11.90 -9.12
CA LEU A 37 -24.42 -12.94 -10.17
C LEU A 37 -25.12 -14.22 -9.65
N PRO A 38 -25.80 -14.96 -10.53
CA PRO A 38 -26.68 -16.06 -10.12
C PRO A 38 -25.94 -17.30 -9.58
N ASP A 39 -24.65 -17.44 -9.85
CA ASP A 39 -23.85 -18.61 -9.46
C ASP A 39 -22.69 -18.24 -8.54
N PRO A 40 -22.58 -18.84 -7.34
CA PRO A 40 -21.48 -18.59 -6.40
C PRO A 40 -20.06 -18.81 -6.95
N LYS A 41 -19.93 -19.62 -8.03
CA LYS A 41 -18.62 -19.85 -8.67
C LYS A 41 -17.98 -18.59 -9.22
N TYR A 42 -18.77 -17.62 -9.71
CA TYR A 42 -18.28 -16.35 -10.22
C TYR A 42 -17.65 -15.52 -9.08
N ILE A 43 -18.28 -15.47 -7.92
CA ILE A 43 -17.75 -14.78 -6.75
C ILE A 43 -16.43 -15.43 -6.32
N ALA A 44 -16.39 -16.76 -6.27
CA ALA A 44 -15.19 -17.49 -5.89
C ALA A 44 -14.04 -17.24 -6.87
N ALA A 45 -14.29 -17.29 -8.18
CA ALA A 45 -13.27 -17.08 -9.21
C ALA A 45 -12.72 -15.64 -9.19
N VAL A 46 -13.60 -14.61 -9.08
CA VAL A 46 -13.13 -13.21 -8.98
C VAL A 46 -12.36 -12.99 -7.69
N SER A 47 -12.82 -13.55 -6.57
CA SER A 47 -12.12 -13.41 -5.29
C SER A 47 -10.72 -14.01 -5.36
N LEU A 48 -10.56 -15.22 -5.93
CA LEU A 48 -9.26 -15.83 -6.12
C LEU A 48 -8.36 -15.03 -7.06
N GLY A 49 -8.89 -14.58 -8.18
CA GLY A 49 -8.15 -13.73 -9.12
C GLY A 49 -7.76 -12.38 -8.50
N ALA A 50 -8.65 -11.76 -7.73
CA ALA A 50 -8.37 -10.50 -7.03
C ALA A 50 -7.28 -10.69 -5.96
N ILE A 51 -7.28 -11.80 -5.20
CA ILE A 51 -6.22 -12.11 -4.24
C ILE A 51 -4.87 -12.25 -4.95
N LEU A 52 -4.83 -12.96 -6.08
CA LEU A 52 -3.60 -13.12 -6.87
C LEU A 52 -3.04 -11.76 -7.31
N PHE A 53 -3.89 -10.93 -7.94
CA PHE A 53 -3.45 -9.62 -8.41
C PHE A 53 -3.14 -8.64 -7.29
N ASN A 54 -3.88 -8.66 -6.19
CA ASN A 54 -3.55 -7.85 -5.02
C ASN A 54 -2.17 -8.22 -4.48
N ASN A 55 -1.87 -9.49 -4.31
CA ASN A 55 -0.57 -9.95 -3.83
C ASN A 55 0.55 -9.57 -4.81
N LEU A 56 0.32 -9.82 -6.12
CA LEU A 56 1.28 -9.50 -7.18
C LEU A 56 1.58 -8.00 -7.26
N TYR A 57 0.55 -7.17 -7.35
CA TYR A 57 0.73 -5.73 -7.49
C TYR A 57 1.15 -5.07 -6.18
N TRP A 58 0.73 -5.56 -5.03
CA TRP A 58 1.20 -5.05 -3.75
C TRP A 58 2.70 -5.29 -3.55
N LEU A 59 3.19 -6.45 -4.03
CA LEU A 59 4.63 -6.73 -4.04
C LEU A 59 5.41 -5.65 -4.82
N PHE A 60 4.84 -5.11 -5.90
CA PHE A 60 5.44 -4.04 -6.72
C PHE A 60 5.04 -2.62 -6.29
N GLY A 61 4.29 -2.46 -5.22
CA GLY A 61 3.92 -1.16 -4.64
C GLY A 61 5.13 -0.27 -4.26
N PHE A 62 6.30 -0.88 -4.12
CA PHE A 62 7.56 -0.15 -3.92
C PHE A 62 7.86 0.86 -5.03
N LEU A 63 7.42 0.62 -6.27
CA LEU A 63 7.60 1.55 -7.39
C LEU A 63 7.00 2.93 -7.07
N ARG A 64 5.80 2.97 -6.49
CA ARG A 64 5.18 4.22 -6.05
C ARG A 64 6.00 4.90 -4.95
N VAL A 65 6.41 4.14 -3.95
CA VAL A 65 7.10 4.66 -2.77
C VAL A 65 8.49 5.20 -3.11
N SER A 66 9.29 4.43 -3.86
CA SER A 66 10.63 4.85 -4.28
C SER A 66 10.58 6.06 -5.22
N THR A 67 9.66 6.06 -6.18
CA THR A 67 9.45 7.19 -7.08
C THR A 67 9.06 8.46 -6.31
N THR A 68 8.20 8.35 -5.28
CA THR A 68 7.88 9.49 -4.40
C THR A 68 9.11 10.07 -3.74
N GLY A 69 10.01 9.22 -3.23
CA GLY A 69 11.25 9.66 -2.60
C GLY A 69 12.18 10.40 -3.57
N TYR A 70 12.47 9.80 -4.72
CA TYR A 70 13.33 10.42 -5.75
C TYR A 70 12.74 11.72 -6.30
N ALA A 71 11.44 11.74 -6.60
CA ALA A 71 10.75 12.92 -7.11
C ALA A 71 10.70 14.06 -6.07
N ALA A 72 10.52 13.73 -4.78
CA ALA A 72 10.54 14.72 -3.70
C ALA A 72 11.93 15.32 -3.49
N GLN A 73 12.99 14.52 -3.64
CA GLN A 73 14.37 15.01 -3.58
C GLN A 73 14.68 15.93 -4.75
N ALA A 74 14.28 15.56 -5.98
CA ALA A 74 14.44 16.40 -7.17
C ALA A 74 13.71 17.73 -7.01
N PHE A 75 12.49 17.70 -6.48
CA PHE A 75 11.72 18.89 -6.17
C PHE A 75 12.43 19.78 -5.11
N GLY A 76 12.95 19.16 -4.05
CA GLY A 76 13.72 19.87 -3.02
C GLY A 76 14.99 20.52 -3.55
N ALA A 77 15.67 19.87 -4.49
CA ALA A 77 16.86 20.37 -5.18
C ALA A 77 16.52 21.45 -6.23
N ALA A 78 15.24 21.67 -6.55
CA ALA A 78 14.77 22.54 -7.65
C ALA A 78 15.37 22.13 -9.02
N ASP A 79 15.65 20.85 -9.22
CA ASP A 79 16.29 20.31 -10.42
C ASP A 79 15.26 19.55 -11.27
N LYS A 80 14.85 20.18 -12.38
CA LYS A 80 13.87 19.60 -13.33
C LYS A 80 14.40 18.35 -14.02
N ARG A 81 15.72 18.27 -14.27
CA ARG A 81 16.36 17.11 -14.89
C ARG A 81 16.26 15.89 -13.98
N LEU A 82 16.62 16.04 -12.69
CA LEU A 82 16.43 14.99 -11.70
C LEU A 82 14.95 14.61 -11.56
N GLY A 83 14.04 15.58 -11.69
CA GLY A 83 12.60 15.34 -11.68
C GLY A 83 12.14 14.44 -12.83
N MET A 84 12.66 14.63 -14.04
CA MET A 84 12.40 13.74 -15.19
C MET A 84 13.02 12.36 -14.99
N LEU A 85 14.27 12.27 -14.56
CA LEU A 85 14.92 10.99 -14.29
C LEU A 85 14.19 10.19 -13.20
N ALA A 86 13.67 10.87 -12.17
CA ALA A 86 12.86 10.28 -11.11
C ALA A 86 11.51 9.68 -11.61
N PHE A 87 11.06 10.05 -12.81
CA PHE A 87 9.91 9.42 -13.46
C PHE A 87 10.34 8.30 -14.41
N PHE A 88 11.25 8.60 -15.34
CA PHE A 88 11.55 7.67 -16.43
C PHE A 88 12.33 6.43 -16.00
N LYS A 89 13.28 6.54 -15.05
CA LYS A 89 14.01 5.37 -14.55
C LYS A 89 13.10 4.34 -13.88
N PRO A 90 12.22 4.73 -12.92
CA PRO A 90 11.23 3.79 -12.38
C PRO A 90 10.23 3.29 -13.43
N LEU A 91 9.87 4.10 -14.44
CA LEU A 91 8.98 3.67 -15.53
C LEU A 91 9.63 2.56 -16.37
N VAL A 92 10.90 2.69 -16.73
CA VAL A 92 11.65 1.62 -17.44
C VAL A 92 11.64 0.33 -16.61
N LEU A 93 11.90 0.43 -15.31
CA LEU A 93 11.83 -0.73 -14.42
C LEU A 93 10.41 -1.32 -14.37
N ALA A 94 9.38 -0.49 -14.28
CA ALA A 94 7.99 -0.92 -14.29
C ALA A 94 7.63 -1.68 -15.58
N MET A 95 8.10 -1.19 -16.74
CA MET A 95 7.89 -1.86 -18.03
C MET A 95 8.62 -3.20 -18.11
N LEU A 96 9.87 -3.28 -17.61
CA LEU A 96 10.62 -4.53 -17.56
C LEU A 96 9.94 -5.57 -16.66
N ILE A 97 9.48 -5.16 -15.47
CA ILE A 97 8.74 -6.05 -14.55
C ILE A 97 7.44 -6.52 -15.21
N SER A 98 6.71 -5.61 -15.85
CA SER A 98 5.46 -5.95 -16.56
C SER A 98 5.68 -6.93 -17.69
N ALA A 99 6.74 -6.74 -18.47
CA ALA A 99 7.14 -7.66 -19.54
C ALA A 99 7.46 -9.06 -18.96
N CYS A 100 8.17 -9.13 -17.85
CA CYS A 100 8.42 -10.40 -17.15
C CYS A 100 7.10 -11.05 -16.67
N CYS A 101 6.19 -10.29 -16.07
CA CYS A 101 4.89 -10.81 -15.64
C CYS A 101 4.07 -11.38 -16.80
N ILE A 102 4.07 -10.71 -17.97
CA ILE A 102 3.39 -11.16 -19.18
C ILE A 102 4.10 -12.39 -19.77
N LEU A 103 5.44 -12.39 -19.84
CA LEU A 103 6.21 -13.51 -20.37
C LEU A 103 6.01 -14.78 -19.52
N PHE A 104 6.00 -14.64 -18.21
CA PHE A 104 5.83 -15.75 -17.26
C PHE A 104 4.38 -15.92 -16.77
N GLN A 105 3.37 -15.38 -17.49
CA GLN A 105 1.98 -15.42 -17.08
C GLN A 105 1.46 -16.84 -16.81
N LYS A 106 1.80 -17.83 -17.65
CA LYS A 106 1.38 -19.22 -17.47
C LYS A 106 1.95 -19.85 -16.20
N PRO A 107 3.28 -19.91 -15.99
CA PRO A 107 3.83 -20.51 -14.77
C PRO A 107 3.38 -19.79 -13.49
N ILE A 108 3.17 -18.48 -13.51
CA ILE A 108 2.64 -17.74 -12.35
C ILE A 108 1.22 -18.23 -12.00
N LEU A 109 0.34 -18.32 -12.99
CA LEU A 109 -1.03 -18.76 -12.78
C LEU A 109 -1.11 -20.23 -12.35
N GLU A 110 -0.40 -21.13 -13.03
CA GLU A 110 -0.42 -22.57 -12.70
C GLU A 110 0.11 -22.83 -11.29
N LEU A 111 1.19 -22.17 -10.91
CA LEU A 111 1.73 -22.28 -9.54
C LEU A 111 0.71 -21.82 -8.51
N TYR A 112 0.03 -20.70 -8.76
CA TYR A 112 -0.98 -20.17 -7.87
C TYR A 112 -2.18 -21.09 -7.72
N LEU A 113 -2.74 -21.58 -8.85
CA LEU A 113 -3.88 -22.49 -8.85
C LEU A 113 -3.55 -23.84 -8.18
N ALA A 114 -2.32 -24.34 -8.39
CA ALA A 114 -1.85 -25.55 -7.73
C ALA A 114 -1.73 -25.39 -6.20
N MET A 115 -1.36 -24.20 -5.73
CA MET A 115 -1.29 -23.92 -4.29
C MET A 115 -2.67 -23.81 -3.62
N ILE A 116 -3.69 -23.34 -4.36
CA ILE A 116 -5.04 -23.14 -3.80
C ILE A 116 -5.88 -24.42 -3.85
N GLY A 117 -5.76 -25.22 -4.91
CA GLY A 117 -6.51 -26.47 -5.05
C GLY A 117 -8.03 -26.26 -5.16
N ALA A 118 -8.48 -25.17 -5.83
CA ALA A 118 -9.89 -24.89 -6.02
C ALA A 118 -10.55 -25.86 -7.02
N ALA A 119 -11.90 -25.87 -7.05
CA ALA A 119 -12.66 -26.70 -7.98
C ALA A 119 -12.32 -26.37 -9.45
N PRO A 120 -12.32 -27.35 -10.37
CA PRO A 120 -11.93 -27.15 -11.77
C PRO A 120 -12.70 -26.01 -12.47
N GLU A 121 -14.00 -25.89 -12.23
CA GLU A 121 -14.85 -24.83 -12.81
C GLU A 121 -14.44 -23.42 -12.32
N VAL A 122 -14.07 -23.28 -11.06
CA VAL A 122 -13.58 -22.03 -10.48
C VAL A 122 -12.21 -21.68 -11.04
N ASN A 123 -11.35 -22.68 -11.24
CA ASN A 123 -10.03 -22.50 -11.85
C ASN A 123 -10.14 -21.99 -13.29
N GLU A 124 -11.09 -22.50 -14.08
CA GLU A 124 -11.32 -22.06 -15.48
C GLU A 124 -11.73 -20.58 -15.52
N LEU A 125 -12.72 -20.18 -14.73
CA LEU A 125 -13.14 -18.79 -14.63
C LEU A 125 -12.05 -17.86 -14.11
N CYS A 126 -11.23 -18.34 -13.15
CA CYS A 126 -10.08 -17.59 -12.66
C CYS A 126 -9.02 -17.40 -13.75
N ARG A 127 -8.83 -18.38 -14.65
CA ARG A 127 -7.92 -18.27 -15.83
C ARG A 127 -8.39 -17.17 -16.76
N ASP A 128 -9.67 -17.15 -17.10
CA ASP A 128 -10.24 -16.12 -18.00
C ASP A 128 -10.05 -14.71 -17.42
N TYR A 129 -10.37 -14.55 -16.15
CA TYR A 129 -10.14 -13.29 -15.44
C TYR A 129 -8.67 -12.87 -15.42
N TYR A 130 -7.77 -13.82 -15.15
CA TYR A 130 -6.34 -13.58 -15.07
C TYR A 130 -5.76 -13.16 -16.44
N TYR A 131 -6.11 -13.88 -17.51
CA TYR A 131 -5.56 -13.58 -18.84
C TYR A 131 -6.02 -12.25 -19.39
N ILE A 132 -7.13 -11.71 -18.95
CA ILE A 132 -7.53 -10.34 -19.28
C ILE A 132 -6.68 -9.33 -18.49
N LEU A 133 -6.59 -9.50 -17.18
CA LEU A 133 -5.98 -8.51 -16.31
C LEU A 133 -4.46 -8.45 -16.41
N ILE A 134 -3.78 -9.54 -16.73
CA ILE A 134 -2.30 -9.55 -16.79
C ILE A 134 -1.75 -8.59 -17.85
N TRP A 135 -2.49 -8.37 -18.94
CA TRP A 135 -2.15 -7.37 -19.95
C TRP A 135 -2.25 -5.94 -19.45
N GLY A 136 -2.93 -5.72 -18.33
CA GLY A 136 -2.98 -4.45 -17.62
C GLY A 136 -1.74 -4.16 -16.78
N ALA A 137 -0.81 -5.11 -16.58
CA ALA A 137 0.37 -4.92 -15.73
C ALA A 137 1.20 -3.67 -16.09
N PRO A 138 1.50 -3.36 -17.39
CA PRO A 138 2.20 -2.13 -17.73
C PRO A 138 1.47 -0.86 -17.30
N LEU A 139 0.13 -0.86 -17.39
CA LEU A 139 -0.69 0.27 -16.99
C LEU A 139 -0.69 0.44 -15.46
N VAL A 140 -0.88 -0.66 -14.72
CA VAL A 140 -0.90 -0.63 -13.24
C VAL A 140 0.44 -0.16 -12.68
N LEU A 141 1.55 -0.76 -13.13
CA LEU A 141 2.87 -0.40 -12.64
C LEU A 141 3.31 0.99 -13.12
N GLY A 142 2.92 1.38 -14.34
CA GLY A 142 3.09 2.74 -14.84
C GLY A 142 2.32 3.77 -14.02
N ASN A 143 1.09 3.47 -13.63
CA ASN A 143 0.27 4.32 -12.75
C ASN A 143 0.88 4.44 -11.34
N TYR A 144 1.51 3.39 -10.80
CA TYR A 144 2.25 3.50 -9.54
C TYR A 144 3.40 4.52 -9.64
N VAL A 145 4.15 4.48 -10.73
CA VAL A 145 5.22 5.45 -10.98
C VAL A 145 4.66 6.86 -11.12
N ALA A 146 3.59 7.03 -11.91
CA ALA A 146 2.97 8.34 -12.13
C ALA A 146 2.40 8.94 -10.84
N LEU A 147 1.67 8.15 -10.04
CA LEU A 147 1.17 8.58 -8.73
C LEU A 147 2.33 8.96 -7.80
N GLY A 148 3.36 8.13 -7.72
CA GLY A 148 4.54 8.41 -6.90
C GLY A 148 5.25 9.69 -7.31
N TRP A 149 5.38 9.93 -8.62
CA TRP A 149 5.99 11.15 -9.13
C TRP A 149 5.16 12.40 -8.83
N LEU A 150 3.84 12.38 -9.10
CA LEU A 150 2.93 13.48 -8.75
C LEU A 150 2.97 13.80 -7.26
N MET A 151 3.02 12.78 -6.41
CA MET A 151 3.16 12.94 -4.97
C MET A 151 4.48 13.63 -4.60
N GLY A 152 5.59 13.13 -5.12
CA GLY A 152 6.94 13.68 -4.86
C GLY A 152 7.09 15.11 -5.35
N GLN A 153 6.52 15.45 -6.50
CA GLN A 153 6.46 16.80 -7.05
C GLN A 153 5.45 17.74 -6.31
N THR A 154 4.93 17.27 -5.16
CA THR A 154 3.94 18.03 -4.36
C THR A 154 2.62 18.37 -5.07
N ARG A 155 2.32 17.68 -6.17
CA ARG A 155 1.06 17.81 -6.92
C ARG A 155 -0.05 16.94 -6.30
N VAL A 156 -0.26 17.11 -4.98
CA VAL A 156 -1.13 16.25 -4.16
C VAL A 156 -2.54 16.19 -4.71
N ARG A 157 -3.12 17.34 -5.06
CA ARG A 157 -4.49 17.39 -5.60
C ARG A 157 -4.62 16.59 -6.90
N ALA A 158 -3.62 16.66 -7.77
CA ALA A 158 -3.60 15.90 -9.01
C ALA A 158 -3.48 14.38 -8.75
N SER A 159 -2.60 13.98 -7.82
CA SER A 159 -2.44 12.58 -7.41
C SER A 159 -3.72 12.01 -6.80
N VAL A 160 -4.35 12.75 -5.87
CA VAL A 160 -5.63 12.36 -5.25
C VAL A 160 -6.73 12.28 -6.31
N PHE A 161 -6.84 13.29 -7.17
CA PHE A 161 -7.83 13.29 -8.25
C PHE A 161 -7.67 12.08 -9.18
N MET A 162 -6.43 11.79 -9.61
CA MET A 162 -6.12 10.62 -10.42
C MET A 162 -6.57 9.33 -9.74
N GLN A 163 -6.17 9.12 -8.49
CA GLN A 163 -6.51 7.89 -7.75
C GLN A 163 -8.01 7.74 -7.52
N VAL A 164 -8.69 8.79 -7.07
CA VAL A 164 -10.13 8.75 -6.78
C VAL A 164 -10.92 8.57 -8.07
N SER A 165 -10.60 9.31 -9.14
CA SER A 165 -11.31 9.19 -10.43
C SER A 165 -11.13 7.81 -11.07
N MET A 166 -9.94 7.19 -10.97
CA MET A 166 -9.71 5.81 -11.41
C MET A 166 -10.60 4.82 -10.64
N ASN A 167 -10.67 4.94 -9.32
CA ASN A 167 -11.47 4.06 -8.48
C ASN A 167 -12.97 4.23 -8.77
N VAL A 168 -13.46 5.47 -8.89
CA VAL A 168 -14.85 5.77 -9.23
C VAL A 168 -15.20 5.25 -10.62
N LEU A 169 -14.31 5.46 -11.59
CA LEU A 169 -14.52 4.94 -12.95
C LEU A 169 -14.56 3.39 -12.96
N ASN A 170 -13.67 2.73 -12.21
CA ASN A 170 -13.70 1.28 -12.08
C ASN A 170 -15.04 0.79 -11.52
N MET A 171 -15.53 1.38 -10.43
CA MET A 171 -16.81 1.02 -9.83
C MET A 171 -17.97 1.24 -10.80
N ALA A 172 -18.02 2.39 -11.49
CA ALA A 172 -19.07 2.72 -12.45
C ALA A 172 -19.08 1.75 -13.65
N LEU A 173 -17.89 1.46 -14.21
CA LEU A 173 -17.76 0.52 -15.33
C LEU A 173 -18.09 -0.93 -14.91
N SER A 174 -17.69 -1.35 -13.70
CA SER A 174 -18.02 -2.69 -13.19
C SER A 174 -19.52 -2.88 -13.08
N ILE A 175 -20.23 -1.89 -12.53
CA ILE A 175 -21.69 -1.88 -12.44
C ILE A 175 -22.30 -1.90 -13.84
N TRP A 176 -21.83 -1.05 -14.75
CA TRP A 176 -22.38 -0.95 -16.09
C TRP A 176 -22.18 -2.23 -16.91
N PHE A 177 -21.00 -2.81 -16.91
CA PHE A 177 -20.69 -4.00 -17.69
C PHE A 177 -21.43 -5.24 -17.17
N VAL A 178 -21.54 -5.40 -15.86
CA VAL A 178 -22.20 -6.57 -15.28
C VAL A 178 -23.72 -6.48 -15.39
N PHE A 179 -24.34 -5.34 -15.04
CA PHE A 179 -25.80 -5.26 -14.98
C PHE A 179 -26.46 -4.86 -16.29
N TRP A 180 -25.79 -4.07 -17.15
CA TRP A 180 -26.41 -3.58 -18.39
C TRP A 180 -25.93 -4.32 -19.63
N LEU A 181 -24.67 -4.73 -19.68
CA LEU A 181 -24.11 -5.50 -20.79
C LEU A 181 -24.11 -7.01 -20.52
N HIS A 182 -24.55 -7.43 -19.33
CA HIS A 182 -24.58 -8.83 -18.91
C HIS A 182 -23.25 -9.55 -19.11
N MET A 183 -22.16 -8.82 -18.89
CA MET A 183 -20.80 -9.38 -18.93
C MET A 183 -20.49 -9.92 -17.53
N ASP A 184 -20.29 -11.20 -17.40
CA ASP A 184 -19.95 -11.86 -16.14
C ASP A 184 -18.62 -11.35 -15.53
N ILE A 185 -17.74 -12.27 -15.21
CA ILE A 185 -16.39 -12.02 -14.67
C ILE A 185 -15.53 -11.14 -15.62
N THR A 186 -15.70 -11.29 -16.92
CA THR A 186 -14.97 -10.51 -17.93
C THR A 186 -15.29 -9.03 -17.88
N GLY A 187 -16.53 -8.67 -17.48
CA GLY A 187 -16.95 -7.27 -17.31
C GLY A 187 -16.15 -6.55 -16.22
N VAL A 188 -15.97 -7.19 -15.07
CA VAL A 188 -15.17 -6.60 -13.98
C VAL A 188 -13.69 -6.52 -14.34
N ALA A 189 -13.16 -7.53 -15.05
CA ALA A 189 -11.79 -7.50 -15.54
C ALA A 189 -11.55 -6.35 -16.53
N LEU A 190 -12.46 -6.16 -17.50
CA LEU A 190 -12.38 -5.07 -18.47
C LEU A 190 -12.58 -3.70 -17.81
N ALA A 191 -13.49 -3.57 -16.84
CA ALA A 191 -13.66 -2.33 -16.08
C ALA A 191 -12.37 -1.92 -15.36
N THR A 192 -11.67 -2.90 -14.80
CA THR A 192 -10.38 -2.68 -14.16
C THR A 192 -9.33 -2.25 -15.19
N LEU A 193 -9.22 -2.94 -16.30
CA LEU A 193 -8.26 -2.61 -17.36
C LEU A 193 -8.48 -1.20 -17.93
N LEU A 194 -9.74 -0.83 -18.22
CA LEU A 194 -10.10 0.48 -18.76
C LEU A 194 -9.85 1.61 -17.75
N SER A 195 -10.12 1.38 -16.47
CA SER A 195 -9.81 2.36 -15.42
C SER A 195 -8.31 2.59 -15.28
N GLN A 196 -7.49 1.54 -15.44
CA GLN A 196 -6.03 1.68 -15.44
C GLN A 196 -5.52 2.40 -16.69
N LEU A 197 -6.11 2.15 -17.85
CA LEU A 197 -5.81 2.88 -19.08
C LEU A 197 -6.15 4.38 -18.94
N TYR A 198 -7.33 4.68 -18.40
CA TYR A 198 -7.72 6.05 -18.07
C TYR A 198 -6.68 6.73 -17.16
N GLY A 199 -6.21 6.05 -16.12
CA GLY A 199 -5.18 6.56 -15.22
C GLY A 199 -3.89 6.87 -15.95
N GLY A 200 -3.45 6.00 -16.87
CA GLY A 200 -2.26 6.21 -17.70
C GLY A 200 -2.39 7.45 -18.58
N ILE A 201 -3.52 7.60 -19.27
CA ILE A 201 -3.79 8.80 -20.11
C ILE A 201 -3.85 10.05 -19.24
N LEU A 202 -4.58 10.00 -18.13
CA LEU A 202 -4.70 11.13 -17.21
C LEU A 202 -3.36 11.55 -16.63
N SER A 203 -2.48 10.61 -16.33
CA SER A 203 -1.14 10.93 -15.83
C SER A 203 -0.32 11.73 -16.84
N ILE A 204 -0.35 11.35 -18.12
CA ILE A 204 0.34 12.09 -19.20
C ILE A 204 -0.25 13.50 -19.34
N VAL A 205 -1.58 13.62 -19.32
CA VAL A 205 -2.27 14.93 -19.40
C VAL A 205 -1.88 15.84 -18.22
N LEU A 206 -1.86 15.30 -17.00
CA LEU A 206 -1.50 16.07 -15.81
C LEU A 206 -0.03 16.49 -15.85
N MET A 207 0.88 15.63 -16.30
CA MET A 207 2.31 15.96 -16.43
C MET A 207 2.52 17.09 -17.46
N TYR A 208 1.82 17.02 -18.59
CA TYR A 208 1.86 18.07 -19.61
C TYR A 208 1.25 19.39 -19.08
N TYR A 209 0.11 19.31 -18.40
CA TYR A 209 -0.59 20.49 -17.85
C TYR A 209 0.26 21.28 -16.84
N TYR A 210 1.01 20.58 -16.00
CA TYR A 210 1.89 21.25 -15.04
C TYR A 210 3.20 21.77 -15.63
N GLY A 211 3.47 21.48 -16.91
CA GLY A 211 4.68 21.98 -17.60
C GLY A 211 5.99 21.40 -17.04
N ASP A 212 5.89 20.32 -16.28
CA ASP A 212 7.04 19.67 -15.67
C ASP A 212 7.74 18.67 -16.64
N PHE A 213 7.18 18.55 -17.86
CA PHE A 213 7.59 17.56 -18.85
C PHE A 213 8.13 18.22 -20.12
N ASP A 214 9.43 18.21 -20.30
CA ASP A 214 10.09 18.55 -21.56
C ASP A 214 10.82 17.34 -22.15
N TYR A 215 10.16 16.64 -23.08
CA TYR A 215 10.72 15.47 -23.73
C TYR A 215 11.98 15.78 -24.55
N LYS A 216 12.18 17.04 -24.98
CA LYS A 216 13.37 17.46 -25.75
C LYS A 216 14.60 17.62 -24.85
N ALA A 217 14.37 17.93 -23.58
CA ALA A 217 15.41 18.06 -22.56
C ALA A 217 15.71 16.74 -21.82
N LEU A 218 15.14 15.61 -22.27
CA LEU A 218 15.33 14.33 -21.60
C LEU A 218 16.78 13.86 -21.74
N PRO A 219 17.50 13.63 -20.64
CA PRO A 219 18.89 13.20 -20.67
C PRO A 219 19.00 11.70 -20.98
N TRP A 220 18.80 11.30 -22.25
CA TRP A 220 18.77 9.92 -22.70
C TRP A 220 20.00 9.11 -22.28
N GLY A 221 21.19 9.72 -22.27
CA GLY A 221 22.44 9.05 -21.86
C GLY A 221 22.46 8.66 -20.37
N GLU A 222 21.72 9.38 -19.53
CA GLU A 222 21.69 9.13 -18.08
C GLU A 222 20.54 8.18 -17.68
N LEU A 223 19.53 8.03 -18.54
CA LEU A 223 18.49 7.02 -18.34
C LEU A 223 19.09 5.62 -18.22
N LEU A 224 20.17 5.36 -18.97
CA LEU A 224 20.87 4.09 -19.03
C LEU A 224 22.15 4.06 -18.18
N ASP A 225 22.38 5.06 -17.30
CA ASP A 225 23.48 5.01 -16.34
C ASP A 225 23.28 3.83 -15.38
N TRP A 226 24.08 2.80 -15.61
CA TRP A 226 24.01 1.53 -14.89
C TRP A 226 24.26 1.68 -13.38
N ARG A 227 25.09 2.62 -12.97
CA ARG A 227 25.39 2.82 -11.54
C ARG A 227 24.19 3.40 -10.79
N GLU A 228 23.56 4.42 -11.35
CA GLU A 228 22.36 5.01 -10.77
C GLU A 228 21.17 4.05 -10.81
N PHE A 229 21.07 3.25 -11.90
CA PHE A 229 20.04 2.23 -12.01
C PHE A 229 20.20 1.13 -10.94
N ILE A 230 21.42 0.66 -10.67
CA ILE A 230 21.71 -0.28 -9.57
C ILE A 230 21.32 0.33 -8.22
N GLY A 231 21.66 1.60 -7.97
CA GLY A 231 21.28 2.29 -6.73
C GLY A 231 19.76 2.30 -6.53
N MET A 232 19.02 2.59 -7.60
CA MET A 232 17.55 2.53 -7.57
C MET A 232 17.03 1.09 -7.37
N LEU A 233 17.63 0.09 -8.01
CA LEU A 233 17.28 -1.32 -7.79
C LEU A 233 17.48 -1.74 -6.34
N GLN A 234 18.57 -1.32 -5.69
CA GLN A 234 18.81 -1.62 -4.27
C GLN A 234 17.72 -1.04 -3.37
N VAL A 235 17.30 0.22 -3.61
CA VAL A 235 16.18 0.84 -2.90
C VAL A 235 14.90 0.00 -3.08
N ASN A 236 14.60 -0.38 -4.32
CA ASN A 236 13.40 -1.14 -4.66
C ASN A 236 13.42 -2.56 -4.06
N VAL A 237 14.54 -3.27 -4.13
CA VAL A 237 14.69 -4.60 -3.52
C VAL A 237 14.51 -4.55 -2.00
N ASN A 238 15.06 -3.54 -1.32
CA ASN A 238 14.86 -3.37 0.12
C ASN A 238 13.37 -3.21 0.47
N LEU A 239 12.63 -2.44 -0.33
CA LEU A 239 11.19 -2.24 -0.14
C LEU A 239 10.38 -3.50 -0.51
N MET A 240 10.81 -4.24 -1.54
CA MET A 240 10.21 -5.52 -1.90
C MET A 240 10.34 -6.55 -0.76
N ILE A 241 11.52 -6.66 -0.15
CA ILE A 241 11.76 -7.53 1.01
C ILE A 241 10.81 -7.14 2.15
N ARG A 242 10.64 -5.83 2.42
CA ARG A 242 9.66 -5.36 3.40
C ARG A 242 8.25 -5.88 3.10
N THR A 243 7.79 -5.73 1.87
CA THR A 243 6.43 -6.17 1.48
C THR A 243 6.28 -7.68 1.57
N ALA A 244 7.29 -8.45 1.15
CA ALA A 244 7.30 -9.90 1.28
C ALA A 244 7.19 -10.34 2.75
N CYS A 245 7.89 -9.71 3.68
CA CYS A 245 7.78 -9.99 5.11
C CYS A 245 6.36 -9.68 5.64
N LEU A 246 5.75 -8.56 5.22
CA LEU A 246 4.37 -8.23 5.60
C LEU A 246 3.36 -9.27 5.09
N LEU A 247 3.49 -9.69 3.84
CA LEU A 247 2.67 -10.76 3.26
C LEU A 247 2.83 -12.07 4.05
N THR A 248 4.06 -12.41 4.42
CA THR A 248 4.35 -13.61 5.23
C THR A 248 3.63 -13.53 6.57
N VAL A 249 3.72 -12.41 7.29
CA VAL A 249 3.03 -12.23 8.59
C VAL A 249 1.52 -12.36 8.43
N ASN A 250 0.92 -11.69 7.42
CA ASN A 250 -0.52 -11.76 7.17
C ASN A 250 -0.98 -13.18 6.86
N ASN A 251 -0.22 -13.94 6.05
CA ASN A 251 -0.54 -15.33 5.72
C ASN A 251 -0.44 -16.23 6.96
N ILE A 252 0.55 -16.02 7.83
CA ILE A 252 0.69 -16.79 9.07
C ILE A 252 -0.48 -16.49 10.01
N ILE A 253 -0.87 -15.22 10.16
CA ILE A 253 -2.02 -14.84 11.01
C ILE A 253 -3.29 -15.54 10.50
N ALA A 254 -3.52 -15.56 9.18
CA ALA A 254 -4.66 -16.25 8.59
C ALA A 254 -4.61 -17.76 8.84
N ALA A 255 -3.46 -18.39 8.60
CA ALA A 255 -3.27 -19.84 8.77
C ALA A 255 -3.39 -20.31 10.23
N VAL A 256 -2.74 -19.58 11.16
CA VAL A 256 -2.83 -19.86 12.60
C VAL A 256 -4.23 -19.53 13.13
N GLY A 257 -4.81 -18.40 12.68
CA GLY A 257 -6.19 -18.05 13.05
C GLY A 257 -7.21 -19.11 12.65
N ALA A 258 -7.03 -19.75 11.50
CA ALA A 258 -7.89 -20.84 11.03
C ALA A 258 -7.85 -22.07 11.95
N SER A 259 -6.73 -22.34 12.62
CA SER A 259 -6.60 -23.48 13.54
C SER A 259 -7.43 -23.34 14.83
N PHE A 260 -7.90 -22.14 15.17
CA PHE A 260 -8.75 -21.88 16.35
C PHE A 260 -10.26 -22.04 16.07
N GLY A 261 -10.64 -22.43 14.87
CA GLY A 261 -12.02 -22.64 14.46
C GLY A 261 -12.63 -21.47 13.70
N THR A 262 -13.80 -21.74 13.10
CA THR A 262 -14.42 -20.83 12.14
C THR A 262 -14.89 -19.50 12.73
N VAL A 263 -15.40 -19.50 13.97
CA VAL A 263 -15.87 -18.29 14.67
C VAL A 263 -14.71 -17.36 14.98
N VAL A 264 -13.59 -17.91 15.48
CA VAL A 264 -12.37 -17.14 15.78
C VAL A 264 -11.76 -16.59 14.50
N LEU A 265 -11.72 -17.39 13.43
CA LEU A 265 -11.23 -16.95 12.13
C LEU A 265 -12.06 -15.78 11.58
N ALA A 266 -13.39 -15.87 11.66
CA ALA A 266 -14.30 -14.80 11.23
C ALA A 266 -14.13 -13.53 12.07
N ALA A 267 -14.01 -13.66 13.39
CA ALA A 267 -13.74 -12.55 14.30
C ALA A 267 -12.40 -11.87 13.98
N ASN A 268 -11.33 -12.66 13.77
CA ASN A 268 -10.03 -12.14 13.36
C ASN A 268 -10.12 -11.39 12.01
N ALA A 269 -10.86 -11.92 11.04
CA ALA A 269 -11.03 -11.25 9.73
C ALA A 269 -11.66 -9.87 9.89
N VAL A 270 -12.72 -9.73 10.71
CA VAL A 270 -13.36 -8.45 11.01
C VAL A 270 -12.39 -7.48 11.70
N LEU A 271 -11.67 -7.94 12.72
CA LEU A 271 -10.74 -7.10 13.47
C LEU A 271 -9.53 -6.68 12.62
N LEU A 272 -9.01 -7.56 11.75
CA LEU A 272 -7.96 -7.22 10.80
C LEU A 272 -8.42 -6.17 9.79
N GLN A 273 -9.68 -6.24 9.32
CA GLN A 273 -10.23 -5.23 8.43
C GLN A 273 -10.30 -3.85 9.12
N LEU A 274 -10.71 -3.79 10.39
CA LEU A 274 -10.73 -2.55 11.19
C LEU A 274 -9.31 -2.00 11.39
N LYS A 275 -8.36 -2.87 11.71
CA LYS A 275 -6.93 -2.53 11.80
C LYS A 275 -6.42 -1.97 10.47
N ASP A 276 -6.81 -2.54 9.33
CA ASP A 276 -6.37 -2.09 8.00
C ASP A 276 -6.90 -0.69 7.68
N ILE A 277 -8.14 -0.37 8.06
CA ILE A 277 -8.69 0.99 7.94
C ILE A 277 -7.82 2.00 8.71
N MET A 278 -7.45 1.69 9.96
CA MET A 278 -6.54 2.53 10.74
C MET A 278 -5.16 2.66 10.06
N SER A 279 -4.66 1.56 9.50
CA SER A 279 -3.39 1.54 8.77
C SER A 279 -3.40 2.49 7.58
N TYR A 280 -4.46 2.52 6.78
CA TYR A 280 -4.58 3.41 5.61
C TYR A 280 -4.53 4.89 6.00
N LEU A 281 -5.12 5.26 7.15
CA LEU A 281 -5.03 6.63 7.65
C LEU A 281 -3.60 6.99 8.07
N ILE A 282 -2.92 6.09 8.76
CA ILE A 282 -1.51 6.30 9.16
C ILE A 282 -0.59 6.30 7.92
N ASP A 283 -0.85 5.47 6.90
CA ASP A 283 -0.12 5.46 5.63
C ASP A 283 -0.24 6.80 4.88
N GLY A 284 -1.39 7.46 4.95
CA GLY A 284 -1.55 8.82 4.44
C GLY A 284 -0.57 9.80 5.08
N MET A 285 -0.35 9.69 6.40
CA MET A 285 0.67 10.47 7.11
C MET A 285 2.09 10.07 6.72
N ALA A 286 2.36 8.78 6.56
CA ALA A 286 3.66 8.28 6.12
C ALA A 286 4.04 8.81 4.73
N ASN A 287 3.07 8.89 3.81
CA ASN A 287 3.27 9.51 2.49
C ASN A 287 3.62 11.00 2.62
N GLY A 288 2.94 11.76 3.48
CA GLY A 288 3.29 13.16 3.78
C GLY A 288 4.71 13.29 4.34
N ALA A 289 5.06 12.45 5.31
CA ALA A 289 6.39 12.41 5.88
C ALA A 289 7.47 12.09 4.84
N ALA A 290 7.19 11.19 3.89
CA ALA A 290 8.09 10.85 2.78
C ALA A 290 8.35 12.06 1.87
N ILE A 291 7.31 12.81 1.52
CA ILE A 291 7.45 13.99 0.65
C ILE A 291 8.27 15.08 1.33
N PHE A 292 7.96 15.44 2.57
CA PHE A 292 8.68 16.49 3.27
C PHE A 292 10.11 16.10 3.62
N SER A 293 10.38 14.86 3.99
CA SER A 293 11.75 14.38 4.23
C SER A 293 12.56 14.34 2.93
N GLY A 294 11.98 13.88 1.82
CA GLY A 294 12.61 13.90 0.51
C GLY A 294 12.97 15.33 0.08
N ARG A 295 12.05 16.29 0.23
CA ARG A 295 12.31 17.73 -0.03
C ARG A 295 13.46 18.28 0.83
N ALA A 296 13.48 17.92 2.11
CA ALA A 296 14.53 18.37 3.03
C ALA A 296 15.90 17.82 2.63
N VAL A 297 15.96 16.54 2.23
CA VAL A 297 17.18 15.89 1.74
C VAL A 297 17.64 16.52 0.43
N GLY A 298 16.74 16.68 -0.54
CA GLY A 298 17.08 17.28 -1.84
C GLY A 298 17.55 18.72 -1.74
N SER A 299 16.96 19.53 -0.84
CA SER A 299 17.38 20.90 -0.56
C SER A 299 18.58 21.01 0.41
N LYS A 300 19.11 19.88 0.89
CA LYS A 300 20.16 19.82 1.93
C LYS A 300 19.83 20.67 3.16
N ASN A 301 18.57 20.70 3.56
CA ASN A 301 18.06 21.55 4.64
C ASN A 301 17.75 20.72 5.90
N GLY A 302 18.74 20.58 6.78
CA GLY A 302 18.61 19.84 8.03
C GLY A 302 17.54 20.42 8.99
N LYS A 303 17.32 21.75 8.96
CA LYS A 303 16.26 22.38 9.78
C LYS A 303 14.86 21.95 9.30
N LEU A 304 14.65 21.89 7.99
CA LEU A 304 13.41 21.38 7.41
C LEU A 304 13.22 19.90 7.74
N PHE A 305 14.28 19.10 7.69
CA PHE A 305 14.26 17.69 8.05
C PHE A 305 13.83 17.48 9.52
N ALA A 306 14.44 18.22 10.44
CA ALA A 306 14.09 18.18 11.86
C ALA A 306 12.64 18.64 12.11
N ALA A 307 12.20 19.71 11.43
CA ALA A 307 10.82 20.20 11.50
C ALA A 307 9.82 19.15 10.99
N THR A 308 10.15 18.45 9.89
CA THR A 308 9.32 17.36 9.33
C THR A 308 9.12 16.26 10.37
N ILE A 309 10.19 15.79 11.00
CA ILE A 309 10.09 14.74 12.03
C ILE A 309 9.21 15.22 13.19
N LYS A 310 9.44 16.43 13.71
CA LYS A 310 8.67 17.00 14.81
C LYS A 310 7.18 17.10 14.48
N MET A 311 6.84 17.61 13.30
CA MET A 311 5.45 17.71 12.83
C MET A 311 4.79 16.35 12.65
N THR A 312 5.52 15.40 12.06
CA THR A 312 5.02 14.03 11.86
C THR A 312 4.68 13.37 13.20
N PHE A 313 5.56 13.43 14.20
CA PHE A 313 5.28 12.88 15.52
C PHE A 313 4.13 13.59 16.23
N LYS A 314 4.08 14.93 16.16
CA LYS A 314 2.99 15.72 16.75
C LYS A 314 1.63 15.27 16.23
N TRP A 315 1.48 15.20 14.90
CA TRP A 315 0.22 14.85 14.27
C TRP A 315 -0.09 13.35 14.34
N LEU A 316 0.93 12.48 14.43
CA LEU A 316 0.75 11.07 14.71
C LEU A 316 0.10 10.84 16.09
N VAL A 317 0.57 11.55 17.13
CA VAL A 317 -0.04 11.45 18.47
C VAL A 317 -1.50 11.88 18.45
N VAL A 318 -1.81 12.97 17.75
CA VAL A 318 -3.20 13.45 17.59
C VAL A 318 -4.05 12.41 16.84
N LEU A 319 -3.55 11.89 15.71
CA LEU A 319 -4.26 10.87 14.93
C LEU A 319 -4.47 9.59 15.73
N ALA A 320 -3.43 9.10 16.40
CA ALA A 320 -3.53 7.89 17.24
C ALA A 320 -4.56 8.06 18.37
N ALA A 321 -4.57 9.24 19.02
CA ALA A 321 -5.56 9.54 20.05
C ALA A 321 -7.00 9.57 19.48
N ILE A 322 -7.20 10.17 18.30
CA ILE A 322 -8.51 10.19 17.61
C ILE A 322 -8.95 8.77 17.25
N LEU A 323 -8.05 7.96 16.69
CA LEU A 323 -8.36 6.58 16.29
C LEU A 323 -8.68 5.71 17.51
N MET A 324 -7.89 5.82 18.57
CA MET A 324 -8.12 5.05 19.80
C MET A 324 -9.42 5.46 20.47
N LEU A 325 -9.67 6.76 20.64
CA LEU A 325 -10.89 7.25 21.29
C LEU A 325 -12.14 6.91 20.45
N GLY A 326 -12.10 7.15 19.14
CA GLY A 326 -13.20 6.82 18.24
C GLY A 326 -13.51 5.32 18.22
N TYR A 327 -12.47 4.48 18.17
CA TYR A 327 -12.65 3.03 18.24
C TYR A 327 -13.15 2.57 19.61
N HIS A 328 -12.63 3.11 20.71
CA HIS A 328 -13.07 2.76 22.06
C HIS A 328 -14.55 3.07 22.29
N LEU A 329 -15.03 4.22 21.80
CA LEU A 329 -16.42 4.65 21.94
C LEU A 329 -17.39 3.90 21.03
N GLY A 330 -16.90 3.39 19.88
CA GLY A 330 -17.76 2.77 18.87
C GLY A 330 -17.35 1.36 18.46
N ASN A 331 -16.57 0.63 19.24
CA ASN A 331 -16.01 -0.67 18.86
C ASN A 331 -17.07 -1.68 18.41
N GLU A 332 -18.16 -1.83 19.18
CA GLU A 332 -19.26 -2.74 18.82
C GLU A 332 -19.97 -2.28 17.54
N PHE A 333 -20.22 -0.97 17.39
CA PHE A 333 -20.82 -0.42 16.17
C PHE A 333 -19.93 -0.73 14.95
N PHE A 334 -18.62 -0.51 15.03
CA PHE A 334 -17.70 -0.80 13.94
C PHE A 334 -17.62 -2.29 13.62
N ILE A 335 -17.65 -3.18 14.61
CA ILE A 335 -17.68 -4.63 14.40
C ILE A 335 -19.00 -5.03 13.70
N ARG A 336 -20.13 -4.50 14.14
CA ARG A 336 -21.45 -4.78 13.56
C ARG A 336 -21.64 -4.27 12.13
N LEU A 337 -20.81 -3.34 11.66
CA LEU A 337 -20.79 -2.96 10.24
C LEU A 337 -20.30 -4.11 9.32
N PHE A 338 -19.55 -5.05 9.86
CA PHE A 338 -18.98 -6.16 9.08
C PHE A 338 -19.73 -7.49 9.29
N THR A 339 -20.40 -7.67 10.41
CA THR A 339 -21.11 -8.91 10.71
C THR A 339 -22.28 -8.71 11.68
N ASN A 340 -23.38 -9.44 11.41
CA ASN A 340 -24.54 -9.51 12.30
C ASN A 340 -24.61 -10.84 13.09
N ILE A 341 -23.60 -11.70 12.96
CA ILE A 341 -23.56 -13.00 13.64
C ILE A 341 -23.10 -12.78 15.07
N GLU A 342 -24.01 -12.94 16.04
CA GLU A 342 -23.77 -12.61 17.46
C GLU A 342 -22.55 -13.34 18.04
N GLU A 343 -22.32 -14.60 17.68
CA GLU A 343 -21.15 -15.36 18.13
C GLU A 343 -19.84 -14.73 17.64
N VAL A 344 -19.81 -14.23 16.39
CA VAL A 344 -18.64 -13.56 15.80
C VAL A 344 -18.43 -12.20 16.46
N VAL A 345 -19.53 -11.45 16.71
CA VAL A 345 -19.47 -10.15 17.41
C VAL A 345 -18.91 -10.34 18.81
N ALA A 346 -19.43 -11.29 19.59
CA ALA A 346 -18.97 -11.58 20.94
C ALA A 346 -17.50 -11.97 20.97
N MET A 347 -17.07 -12.82 20.02
CA MET A 347 -15.68 -13.25 19.89
C MET A 347 -14.77 -12.06 19.50
N ALA A 348 -15.19 -11.21 18.57
CA ALA A 348 -14.45 -10.01 18.17
C ALA A 348 -14.33 -9.03 19.34
N MET A 349 -15.38 -8.85 20.15
CA MET A 349 -15.35 -8.02 21.35
C MET A 349 -14.32 -8.54 22.39
N THR A 350 -14.06 -9.82 22.45
CA THR A 350 -13.03 -10.38 23.33
C THR A 350 -11.62 -9.93 22.93
N TYR A 351 -11.36 -9.77 21.62
CA TYR A 351 -10.03 -9.42 21.09
C TYR A 351 -9.92 -7.94 20.67
N ASN A 352 -10.97 -7.12 20.83
CA ASN A 352 -10.99 -5.73 20.35
C ASN A 352 -9.90 -4.84 20.93
N VAL A 353 -9.44 -5.15 22.15
CA VAL A 353 -8.38 -4.42 22.85
C VAL A 353 -7.07 -4.37 22.03
N PHE A 354 -6.76 -5.41 21.26
CA PHE A 354 -5.55 -5.44 20.44
C PHE A 354 -5.63 -4.45 19.28
N VAL A 355 -6.81 -4.28 18.67
CA VAL A 355 -7.05 -3.26 17.62
C VAL A 355 -6.98 -1.85 18.22
N LEU A 356 -7.48 -1.66 19.46
CA LEU A 356 -7.41 -0.37 20.16
C LEU A 356 -5.95 0.12 20.30
N PHE A 357 -5.02 -0.75 20.67
CA PHE A 357 -3.61 -0.38 20.84
C PHE A 357 -2.78 -0.36 19.55
N TYR A 358 -3.34 -0.84 18.43
CA TYR A 358 -2.64 -0.91 17.15
C TYR A 358 -2.03 0.44 16.70
N PRO A 359 -2.75 1.61 16.75
CA PRO A 359 -2.18 2.88 16.29
C PRO A 359 -0.92 3.31 17.04
N VAL A 360 -0.82 2.98 18.34
CA VAL A 360 0.35 3.29 19.17
C VAL A 360 1.53 2.38 18.79
N CYS A 361 1.28 1.08 18.65
CA CYS A 361 2.33 0.11 18.36
C CYS A 361 2.89 0.29 16.93
N ALA A 362 2.01 0.53 15.94
CA ALA A 362 2.38 0.59 14.53
C ALA A 362 2.73 1.99 14.05
N GLY A 363 2.11 3.03 14.61
CA GLY A 363 2.13 4.38 14.06
C GLY A 363 3.53 4.96 13.89
N ILE A 364 4.39 4.83 14.88
CA ILE A 364 5.77 5.35 14.83
C ILE A 364 6.55 4.65 13.71
N GLY A 365 6.47 3.33 13.63
CA GLY A 365 7.15 2.54 12.59
C GLY A 365 6.69 2.93 11.19
N MET A 366 5.37 3.10 11.00
CA MET A 366 4.80 3.46 9.69
C MET A 366 5.20 4.86 9.24
N VAL A 367 5.15 5.87 10.11
CA VAL A 367 5.54 7.24 9.70
C VAL A 367 7.04 7.37 9.51
N LEU A 368 7.86 6.70 10.33
CA LEU A 368 9.30 6.64 10.13
C LEU A 368 9.67 5.91 8.85
N TYR A 369 8.98 4.82 8.52
CA TYR A 369 9.11 4.18 7.20
C TYR A 369 8.96 5.22 6.08
N GLY A 370 7.94 6.08 6.14
CA GLY A 370 7.78 7.19 5.19
C GLY A 370 9.00 8.11 5.16
N VAL A 371 9.52 8.54 6.32
CA VAL A 371 10.72 9.40 6.40
C VAL A 371 11.93 8.76 5.74
N PHE A 372 12.20 7.48 6.01
CA PHE A 372 13.32 6.74 5.41
C PHE A 372 13.17 6.55 3.90
N CYS A 373 11.94 6.31 3.44
CA CYS A 373 11.63 6.20 2.00
C CYS A 373 11.81 7.53 1.27
N GLY A 374 11.38 8.64 1.86
CA GLY A 374 11.61 9.98 1.31
C GLY A 374 13.09 10.35 1.22
N ALA A 375 13.86 9.94 2.23
CA ALA A 375 15.32 10.07 2.20
C ALA A 375 16.01 9.06 1.26
N THR A 376 15.29 8.12 0.65
CA THR A 376 15.81 6.97 -0.13
C THR A 376 16.80 6.09 0.63
N ARG A 377 16.77 6.13 1.96
CA ARG A 377 17.58 5.31 2.86
C ARG A 377 16.78 4.07 3.29
N THR A 378 16.68 3.08 2.40
CA THR A 378 15.80 1.92 2.59
C THR A 378 16.47 0.70 3.23
N ALA A 379 17.80 0.68 3.35
CA ALA A 379 18.49 -0.42 4.04
C ALA A 379 18.08 -0.58 5.52
N PRO A 380 17.92 0.51 6.32
CA PRO A 380 17.33 0.42 7.65
C PRO A 380 15.90 -0.17 7.66
N VAL A 381 15.10 0.15 6.65
CA VAL A 381 13.73 -0.38 6.51
C VAL A 381 13.73 -1.89 6.28
N ARG A 382 14.62 -2.39 5.41
CA ARG A 382 14.81 -3.82 5.21
C ARG A 382 15.26 -4.52 6.49
N ASN A 383 16.31 -4.00 7.13
CA ASN A 383 16.87 -4.60 8.34
C ASN A 383 15.83 -4.65 9.47
N MET A 384 15.10 -3.54 9.66
CA MET A 384 14.00 -3.47 10.62
C MET A 384 12.97 -4.56 10.34
N MET A 385 12.57 -4.73 9.08
CA MET A 385 11.52 -5.68 8.74
C MET A 385 11.95 -7.14 8.95
N LEU A 386 13.19 -7.49 8.60
CA LEU A 386 13.75 -8.82 8.86
C LEU A 386 13.84 -9.11 10.37
N MET A 387 14.29 -8.14 11.15
CA MET A 387 14.35 -8.28 12.62
C MET A 387 12.93 -8.38 13.23
N ALA A 388 12.00 -7.55 12.77
CA ALA A 388 10.62 -7.61 13.23
C ALA A 388 9.95 -8.94 12.87
N LEU A 389 10.21 -9.50 11.69
CA LEU A 389 9.72 -10.81 11.29
C LEU A 389 10.25 -11.91 12.23
N LEU A 390 11.53 -11.85 12.60
CA LEU A 390 12.11 -12.75 13.59
C LEU A 390 11.42 -12.63 14.96
N VAL A 391 11.20 -11.40 15.42
CA VAL A 391 10.46 -11.15 16.67
C VAL A 391 9.03 -11.72 16.59
N PHE A 392 8.34 -11.54 15.46
CA PHE A 392 7.02 -12.13 15.26
C PHE A 392 7.02 -13.65 15.40
N TYR A 393 7.96 -14.33 14.73
CA TYR A 393 8.09 -15.81 14.81
C TYR A 393 8.38 -16.28 16.23
N LEU A 394 9.28 -15.60 16.96
CA LEU A 394 9.60 -15.96 18.33
C LEU A 394 8.41 -15.75 19.27
N LEU A 395 7.73 -14.62 19.16
CA LEU A 395 6.55 -14.32 19.97
C LEU A 395 5.39 -15.29 19.65
N GLN A 396 5.13 -15.54 18.37
CA GLN A 396 4.10 -16.48 17.96
C GLN A 396 4.38 -17.88 18.50
N TRP A 397 5.62 -18.37 18.36
CA TRP A 397 6.02 -19.68 18.85
C TRP A 397 5.86 -19.85 20.36
N GLN A 398 6.12 -18.78 21.13
CA GLN A 398 6.00 -18.82 22.59
C GLN A 398 4.57 -18.55 23.08
N LEU A 399 3.90 -17.52 22.52
CA LEU A 399 2.64 -17.03 23.08
C LEU A 399 1.41 -17.77 22.57
N VAL A 400 1.44 -18.27 21.32
CA VAL A 400 0.28 -18.99 20.78
C VAL A 400 -0.03 -20.28 21.55
N PRO A 401 0.93 -21.12 21.94
CA PRO A 401 0.65 -22.29 22.76
C PRO A 401 0.12 -21.96 24.16
N LEU A 402 0.51 -20.79 24.72
CA LEU A 402 0.12 -20.38 26.07
C LEU A 402 -1.24 -19.68 26.12
N TRP A 403 -1.51 -18.80 25.13
CA TRP A 403 -2.66 -17.88 25.14
C TRP A 403 -3.53 -17.96 23.89
N GLY A 404 -3.33 -18.97 23.03
CA GLY A 404 -4.14 -19.18 21.83
C GLY A 404 -4.18 -17.93 20.93
N ASN A 405 -5.38 -17.52 20.53
CA ASN A 405 -5.57 -16.38 19.64
C ASN A 405 -5.11 -15.04 20.23
N SER A 406 -5.19 -14.85 21.56
CA SER A 406 -4.62 -13.66 22.21
C SER A 406 -3.10 -13.60 22.04
N GLY A 407 -2.42 -14.75 22.08
CA GLY A 407 -0.99 -14.86 21.79
C GLY A 407 -0.64 -14.45 20.35
N LEU A 408 -1.49 -14.80 19.39
CA LEU A 408 -1.33 -14.39 17.99
C LEU A 408 -1.44 -12.87 17.82
N TRP A 409 -2.44 -12.24 18.46
CA TRP A 409 -2.60 -10.77 18.46
C TRP A 409 -1.44 -10.06 19.16
N LEU A 410 -0.96 -10.58 20.26
CA LEU A 410 0.22 -10.04 20.94
C LEU A 410 1.48 -10.16 20.08
N ALA A 411 1.65 -11.27 19.35
CA ALA A 411 2.76 -11.41 18.40
C ALA A 411 2.67 -10.37 17.28
N LEU A 412 1.46 -10.07 16.76
CA LEU A 412 1.24 -9.01 15.78
C LEU A 412 1.58 -7.62 16.33
N LEU A 413 1.11 -7.28 17.53
CA LEU A 413 1.46 -6.01 18.17
C LEU A 413 2.96 -5.90 18.46
N GLY A 414 3.59 -7.00 18.90
CA GLY A 414 5.03 -7.08 19.10
C GLY A 414 5.82 -6.86 17.80
N PHE A 415 5.34 -7.43 16.69
CA PHE A 415 5.88 -7.18 15.36
C PHE A 415 5.82 -5.68 14.98
N MET A 416 4.68 -5.03 15.20
CA MET A 416 4.50 -3.62 14.90
C MET A 416 5.34 -2.72 15.81
N LEU A 417 5.37 -3.02 17.11
CA LEU A 417 6.16 -2.28 18.08
C LEU A 417 7.67 -2.41 17.81
N SER A 418 8.15 -3.59 17.44
CA SER A 418 9.55 -3.80 17.10
C SER A 418 9.98 -2.96 15.89
N GLN A 419 9.11 -2.81 14.87
CA GLN A 419 9.38 -1.90 13.75
C GLN A 419 9.57 -0.46 14.24
N SER A 420 8.69 0.00 15.13
CA SER A 420 8.76 1.34 15.71
C SER A 420 10.07 1.56 16.48
N ILE A 421 10.44 0.64 17.34
CA ILE A 421 11.66 0.72 18.14
C ILE A 421 12.91 0.71 17.26
N ILE A 422 13.01 -0.23 16.33
CA ILE A 422 14.20 -0.38 15.49
C ILE A 422 14.42 0.85 14.61
N LEU A 423 13.36 1.41 13.99
CA LEU A 423 13.49 2.62 13.17
C LEU A 423 13.85 3.86 14.00
N LEU A 424 13.40 3.95 15.26
CA LEU A 424 13.82 5.02 16.17
C LEU A 424 15.32 4.99 16.43
N PHE A 425 15.93 3.81 16.58
CA PHE A 425 17.40 3.69 16.71
C PHE A 425 18.11 4.19 15.43
N TYR A 426 17.64 3.80 14.25
CA TYR A 426 18.22 4.27 12.99
C TYR A 426 17.98 5.77 12.73
N LEU A 427 16.93 6.38 13.32
CA LEU A 427 16.62 7.80 13.14
C LEU A 427 17.76 8.70 13.63
N SER A 428 18.46 8.32 14.69
CA SER A 428 19.60 9.08 15.22
C SER A 428 20.76 9.15 14.21
N SER A 429 21.02 8.07 13.49
CA SER A 429 22.01 8.02 12.41
C SER A 429 21.59 8.88 11.22
N LEU A 430 20.31 8.76 10.80
CA LEU A 430 19.77 9.54 9.70
C LEU A 430 19.81 11.04 9.98
N ARG A 431 19.52 11.46 11.21
CA ARG A 431 19.61 12.88 11.61
C ARG A 431 21.03 13.43 11.51
N ARG A 432 22.05 12.66 11.89
CA ARG A 432 23.47 13.09 11.80
C ARG A 432 23.94 13.28 10.35
N GLU A 433 23.37 12.54 9.43
CA GLU A 433 23.71 12.63 8.00
C GLU A 433 23.24 13.97 7.39
N PHE A 434 22.16 14.58 7.96
CA PHE A 434 21.54 15.79 7.45
C PHE A 434 21.63 16.99 8.44
N ALA A 435 22.30 16.85 9.59
CA ALA A 435 22.56 17.93 10.53
C ALA A 435 23.81 18.71 10.11
#